data_fdb8ffab9d0df887dafc4c7db55bda46
#
_entry.id   fdb8ffab9d0df887dafc4c7db55bda46
#
_cell.length_a   1.000
_cell.length_b   1.000
_cell.length_c   1.000
_cell.angle_alpha   90.00
_cell.angle_beta   90.00
_cell.angle_gamma   90.00
#
_symmetry.space_group_name_H-M   'P 1'
#
loop_
_entity.id
_entity.type
_entity.pdbx_description
1 polymer ?
#
loop_
_entity_poly.entity_id
_entity_poly.type
_entity_poly.pdbx_seq_one_letter_code
_entity_poly.pdbx_strand_id
1 'polypeptide(L)'
;IEKVIYRYLDCGDLRHGFARVRCKDCGHEYLLAFSCKRRHFCPSCHQKRVVEFGEWLCLDVLKKVPHRHFIFSIPKILRRYFLYDTRVFMQQAVPEKDPVPGAVIAVQTFGDFLGFNPHCHILVTDGCFYGKRGMFRVAPPLELKKLEAIFRHKVFKMLLNRGKITKEMIAMLSTWRHFGFNVFCGNRILPKDETAMENLARY
;
A
#
# COMPACT_ATOMS: atom_id res chain seq x y z
N ILE A 1 17.36 15.34 17.32
CA ILE A 1 16.00 15.93 17.26
C ILE A 1 16.11 17.41 16.91
N GLU A 2 16.87 18.20 17.64
CA GLU A 2 17.04 19.66 17.48
C GLU A 2 17.35 20.09 16.04
N LYS A 3 18.37 19.50 15.39
CA LYS A 3 18.73 19.77 13.99
C LYS A 3 17.58 19.51 13.00
N VAL A 4 16.67 18.60 13.30
CA VAL A 4 15.50 18.30 12.45
C VAL A 4 14.48 19.41 12.58
N ILE A 5 14.24 19.90 13.80
CA ILE A 5 13.30 20.97 14.09
C ILE A 5 13.77 22.28 13.43
N TYR A 6 15.02 22.69 13.62
CA TYR A 6 15.53 23.91 12.99
C TYR A 6 15.42 23.85 11.45
N ARG A 7 15.83 22.75 10.82
CA ARG A 7 15.63 22.59 9.37
C ARG A 7 14.17 22.61 8.92
N TYR A 8 13.26 22.15 9.76
CA TYR A 8 11.83 22.24 9.47
C TYR A 8 11.34 23.69 9.54
N LEU A 9 11.76 24.46 10.52
CA LEU A 9 11.40 25.86 10.67
C LEU A 9 11.86 26.72 9.48
N ASP A 10 12.98 26.36 8.87
CA ASP A 10 13.54 27.02 7.68
C ASP A 10 12.85 26.59 6.36
N CYS A 11 11.94 25.59 6.41
CA CYS A 11 11.38 24.97 5.24
C CYS A 11 10.43 25.91 4.48
N GLY A 12 10.80 26.24 3.25
CA GLY A 12 9.98 27.10 2.39
C GLY A 12 10.14 28.60 2.68
N ASP A 13 11.07 29.00 3.54
CA ASP A 13 11.40 30.38 3.81
C ASP A 13 12.50 30.88 2.84
N LEU A 14 12.16 31.89 2.03
CA LEU A 14 13.09 32.49 1.05
C LEU A 14 14.36 33.05 1.69
N ARG A 15 14.31 33.48 2.97
CA ARG A 15 15.47 33.97 3.71
C ARG A 15 16.55 32.93 3.95
N HIS A 16 16.15 31.65 3.91
CA HIS A 16 17.06 30.51 4.11
C HIS A 16 17.53 29.90 2.78
N GLY A 17 17.27 30.57 1.67
CA GLY A 17 17.76 30.23 0.35
C GLY A 17 16.63 29.82 -0.63
N PHE A 18 16.88 30.08 -1.88
CA PHE A 18 15.95 29.82 -2.95
C PHE A 18 16.67 29.57 -4.29
N ALA A 19 15.95 28.96 -5.22
CA ALA A 19 16.31 28.92 -6.63
C ALA A 19 15.43 29.90 -7.40
N ARG A 20 16.03 30.66 -8.33
CA ARG A 20 15.31 31.46 -9.29
C ARG A 20 14.98 30.60 -10.50
N VAL A 21 13.70 30.42 -10.77
CA VAL A 21 13.19 29.65 -11.90
C VAL A 21 12.63 30.59 -12.95
N ARG A 22 13.11 30.47 -14.19
CA ARG A 22 12.68 31.29 -15.32
C ARG A 22 12.17 30.41 -16.45
N CYS A 23 11.00 30.76 -16.99
CA CYS A 23 10.48 30.12 -18.19
C CYS A 23 11.29 30.64 -19.41
N LYS A 24 11.75 29.73 -20.24
CA LYS A 24 12.53 30.07 -21.45
C LYS A 24 11.66 30.69 -22.54
N ASP A 25 10.37 30.35 -22.58
CA ASP A 25 9.47 30.79 -23.67
C ASP A 25 8.83 32.14 -23.38
N CYS A 26 8.32 32.36 -22.18
CA CYS A 26 7.62 33.61 -21.83
C CYS A 26 8.41 34.56 -20.92
N GLY A 27 9.58 34.15 -20.43
CA GLY A 27 10.41 34.95 -19.53
C GLY A 27 9.88 35.08 -18.10
N HIS A 28 8.71 34.48 -17.77
CA HIS A 28 8.16 34.54 -16.43
C HIS A 28 9.13 33.94 -15.41
N GLU A 29 9.25 34.59 -14.25
CA GLU A 29 10.17 34.19 -13.20
C GLU A 29 9.46 34.06 -11.86
N TYR A 30 9.89 33.08 -11.05
CA TYR A 30 9.49 32.98 -9.66
C TYR A 30 10.62 32.45 -8.79
N LEU A 31 10.53 32.71 -7.48
CA LEU A 31 11.48 32.23 -6.50
C LEU A 31 10.95 30.95 -5.85
N LEU A 32 11.73 29.89 -5.93
CA LEU A 32 11.42 28.60 -5.31
C LEU A 32 12.27 28.43 -4.03
N ALA A 33 11.67 28.61 -2.87
CA ALA A 33 12.35 28.42 -1.60
C ALA A 33 12.82 26.95 -1.42
N PHE A 34 13.96 26.77 -0.79
CA PHE A 34 14.48 25.43 -0.53
C PHE A 34 13.64 24.69 0.52
N SER A 35 13.48 23.39 0.31
CA SER A 35 12.74 22.50 1.21
C SER A 35 13.67 21.78 2.16
N CYS A 36 13.20 21.49 3.39
CA CYS A 36 13.99 20.79 4.39
C CYS A 36 14.21 19.29 4.08
N LYS A 37 13.47 18.71 3.12
CA LYS A 37 13.48 17.29 2.73
C LYS A 37 13.19 16.31 3.90
N ARG A 38 12.60 16.80 4.99
CA ARG A 38 12.24 15.99 6.19
C ARG A 38 10.83 15.40 6.03
N ARG A 39 10.69 14.43 5.14
CA ARG A 39 9.42 13.86 4.66
C ARG A 39 8.51 13.29 5.74
N HIS A 40 9.07 12.78 6.85
CA HIS A 40 8.29 12.20 7.95
C HIS A 40 7.97 13.20 9.07
N PHE A 41 8.48 14.41 8.98
CA PHE A 41 8.30 15.44 9.99
C PHE A 41 7.64 16.70 9.44
N CYS A 42 8.08 17.18 8.28
CA CYS A 42 7.54 18.37 7.63
C CYS A 42 6.30 18.04 6.79
N PRO A 43 5.11 18.59 7.08
CA PRO A 43 3.89 18.31 6.31
C PRO A 43 4.02 18.67 4.83
N SER A 44 4.63 19.82 4.50
CA SER A 44 4.81 20.27 3.11
C SER A 44 5.73 19.33 2.31
N CYS A 45 6.85 18.89 2.91
CA CYS A 45 7.75 17.94 2.26
C CYS A 45 7.14 16.54 2.15
N HIS A 46 6.29 16.16 3.11
CA HIS A 46 5.54 14.91 3.06
C HIS A 46 4.50 14.95 1.94
N GLN A 47 3.67 15.99 1.90
CA GLN A 47 2.65 16.16 0.85
C GLN A 47 3.25 16.16 -0.55
N LYS A 48 4.33 16.90 -0.76
CA LYS A 48 5.04 16.88 -2.06
C LYS A 48 5.46 15.47 -2.45
N ARG A 49 5.98 14.70 -1.50
CA ARG A 49 6.39 13.32 -1.76
C ARG A 49 5.21 12.38 -2.07
N VAL A 50 4.07 12.60 -1.41
CA VAL A 50 2.84 11.83 -1.67
C VAL A 50 2.37 12.07 -3.10
N VAL A 51 2.35 13.33 -3.55
CA VAL A 51 1.96 13.67 -4.93
C VAL A 51 2.92 13.05 -5.95
N GLU A 52 4.24 13.26 -5.78
CA GLU A 52 5.27 12.68 -6.67
C GLU A 52 5.16 11.14 -6.76
N PHE A 53 4.92 10.49 -5.63
CA PHE A 53 4.75 9.04 -5.58
C PHE A 53 3.46 8.60 -6.28
N GLY A 54 2.38 9.35 -6.09
CA GLY A 54 1.09 9.08 -6.73
C GLY A 54 1.16 9.17 -8.24
N GLU A 55 1.75 10.23 -8.75
CA GLU A 55 1.98 10.42 -10.19
C GLU A 55 2.81 9.27 -10.76
N TRP A 56 3.95 8.96 -10.16
CA TRP A 56 4.79 7.84 -10.58
C TRP A 56 4.03 6.50 -10.54
N LEU A 57 3.28 6.24 -9.46
CA LEU A 57 2.50 5.00 -9.33
C LEU A 57 1.48 4.88 -10.45
N CYS A 58 0.75 5.96 -10.74
CA CYS A 58 -0.34 5.95 -11.73
C CYS A 58 0.16 5.94 -13.17
N LEU A 59 1.27 6.62 -13.48
CA LEU A 59 1.78 6.77 -14.83
C LEU A 59 2.71 5.64 -15.26
N ASP A 60 3.58 5.20 -14.35
CA ASP A 60 4.67 4.29 -14.70
C ASP A 60 4.46 2.84 -14.21
N VAL A 61 3.80 2.66 -13.06
CA VAL A 61 3.69 1.34 -12.42
C VAL A 61 2.38 0.64 -12.74
N LEU A 62 1.26 1.34 -12.55
CA LEU A 62 -0.06 0.72 -12.70
C LEU A 62 -0.46 0.58 -14.16
N LYS A 63 -0.88 -0.61 -14.52
CA LYS A 63 -1.46 -0.85 -15.85
C LYS A 63 -2.87 -0.27 -15.95
N LYS A 64 -3.32 0.10 -17.15
CA LYS A 64 -4.65 0.64 -17.42
C LYS A 64 -5.74 -0.45 -17.41
N VAL A 65 -5.85 -1.14 -16.28
CA VAL A 65 -6.84 -2.20 -15.99
C VAL A 65 -7.52 -1.89 -14.66
N PRO A 66 -8.68 -2.51 -14.36
CA PRO A 66 -9.30 -2.32 -13.06
C PRO A 66 -8.41 -2.79 -11.91
N HIS A 67 -8.46 -2.07 -10.79
CA HIS A 67 -7.73 -2.40 -9.56
C HIS A 67 -8.67 -2.51 -8.37
N ARG A 68 -8.19 -3.18 -7.32
CA ARG A 68 -8.80 -3.19 -5.99
C ARG A 68 -7.77 -2.95 -4.91
N HIS A 69 -8.20 -2.22 -3.90
CA HIS A 69 -7.41 -1.99 -2.71
C HIS A 69 -7.86 -2.92 -1.59
N PHE A 70 -6.94 -3.68 -1.05
CA PHE A 70 -7.15 -4.54 0.11
C PHE A 70 -6.35 -4.04 1.30
N ILE A 71 -6.94 -4.19 2.48
CA ILE A 71 -6.24 -3.98 3.75
C ILE A 71 -6.29 -5.28 4.54
N PHE A 72 -5.13 -5.84 4.84
CA PHE A 72 -4.98 -7.04 5.63
C PHE A 72 -4.47 -6.70 7.03
N SER A 73 -5.29 -6.99 8.03
CA SER A 73 -4.94 -6.79 9.43
C SER A 73 -4.77 -8.12 10.14
N ILE A 74 -3.87 -8.15 11.11
CA ILE A 74 -3.57 -9.34 11.90
C ILE A 74 -3.82 -9.10 13.39
N PRO A 75 -4.11 -10.16 14.17
CA PRO A 75 -4.25 -10.08 15.61
C PRO A 75 -3.04 -9.42 16.27
N LYS A 76 -3.27 -8.61 17.30
CA LYS A 76 -2.19 -7.92 18.04
C LYS A 76 -1.08 -8.86 18.46
N ILE A 77 -1.43 -10.07 18.93
CA ILE A 77 -0.49 -11.09 19.39
C ILE A 77 0.45 -11.59 18.28
N LEU A 78 0.01 -11.57 17.01
CA LEU A 78 0.79 -12.06 15.87
C LEU A 78 1.54 -10.94 15.13
N ARG A 79 1.29 -9.65 15.43
CA ARG A 79 1.87 -8.52 14.69
C ARG A 79 3.39 -8.53 14.60
N ARG A 80 4.06 -9.14 15.57
CA ARG A 80 5.52 -9.24 15.62
C ARG A 80 6.17 -10.20 14.60
N TYR A 81 5.38 -10.97 13.83
CA TYR A 81 5.90 -12.05 13.01
C TYR A 81 5.65 -11.91 11.49
N PHE A 82 5.34 -10.75 10.97
CA PHE A 82 4.60 -10.60 9.70
C PHE A 82 5.37 -10.47 8.38
N LEU A 83 4.94 -11.24 7.31
CA LEU A 83 5.04 -11.01 5.86
C LEU A 83 4.10 -11.94 5.05
N TYR A 84 3.47 -11.44 3.97
CA TYR A 84 2.34 -12.11 3.29
C TYR A 84 2.43 -12.11 1.74
N ASP A 85 1.92 -13.19 1.05
CA ASP A 85 1.88 -13.35 -0.41
C ASP A 85 0.43 -13.57 -0.93
N THR A 86 -0.09 -12.64 -1.75
CA THR A 86 -1.43 -12.66 -2.33
C THR A 86 -1.54 -13.41 -3.66
N ARG A 87 -0.43 -13.79 -4.29
CA ARG A 87 -0.41 -14.41 -5.63
C ARG A 87 -1.19 -15.71 -5.70
N VAL A 88 -1.10 -16.53 -4.66
CA VAL A 88 -1.72 -17.87 -4.61
C VAL A 88 -3.23 -17.80 -4.75
N PHE A 89 -3.87 -16.80 -4.14
CA PHE A 89 -5.33 -16.65 -4.23
C PHE A 89 -5.77 -16.28 -5.66
N MET A 90 -5.09 -15.31 -6.28
CA MET A 90 -5.46 -14.85 -7.62
C MET A 90 -5.22 -15.94 -8.68
N GLN A 91 -4.17 -16.75 -8.54
CA GLN A 91 -3.91 -17.89 -9.41
C GLN A 91 -4.98 -18.98 -9.35
N GLN A 92 -5.61 -19.17 -8.19
CA GLN A 92 -6.70 -20.14 -8.03
C GLN A 92 -8.05 -19.65 -8.57
N ALA A 93 -8.25 -18.32 -8.61
CA ALA A 93 -9.50 -17.72 -9.05
C ALA A 93 -9.62 -17.54 -10.58
N VAL A 94 -8.51 -17.67 -11.30
CA VAL A 94 -8.44 -17.45 -12.76
C VAL A 94 -8.08 -18.75 -13.47
N PRO A 95 -8.94 -19.31 -14.32
CA PRO A 95 -8.75 -20.63 -14.92
C PRO A 95 -7.74 -20.69 -16.08
N GLU A 96 -7.21 -19.57 -16.52
CA GLU A 96 -6.23 -19.49 -17.60
C GLU A 96 -4.87 -20.08 -17.18
N LYS A 97 -4.12 -20.61 -18.16
CA LYS A 97 -2.75 -21.05 -17.93
C LYS A 97 -1.87 -19.84 -17.61
N ASP A 98 -1.07 -19.98 -16.55
CA ASP A 98 -0.09 -18.99 -16.09
C ASP A 98 -0.69 -17.57 -15.85
N PRO A 99 -1.74 -17.44 -15.00
CA PRO A 99 -2.32 -16.15 -14.69
C PRO A 99 -1.35 -15.32 -13.85
N VAL A 100 -1.05 -14.10 -14.30
CA VAL A 100 -0.15 -13.18 -13.62
C VAL A 100 -0.91 -11.97 -13.10
N PRO A 101 -1.20 -11.89 -11.79
CA PRO A 101 -1.75 -10.69 -11.18
C PRO A 101 -0.66 -9.62 -10.99
N GLY A 102 -1.02 -8.35 -11.18
CA GLY A 102 -0.20 -7.24 -10.74
C GLY A 102 -0.53 -6.87 -9.28
N ALA A 103 0.49 -6.60 -8.47
CA ALA A 103 0.27 -6.14 -7.09
C ALA A 103 1.34 -5.15 -6.64
N VAL A 104 0.90 -4.12 -5.92
CA VAL A 104 1.76 -3.19 -5.15
C VAL A 104 1.42 -3.39 -3.68
N ILE A 105 2.42 -3.65 -2.85
CA ILE A 105 2.24 -3.94 -1.43
C ILE A 105 2.96 -2.87 -0.62
N ALA A 106 2.22 -2.20 0.27
CA ALA A 106 2.76 -1.28 1.26
C ALA A 106 2.50 -1.81 2.67
N VAL A 107 3.55 -1.92 3.46
CA VAL A 107 3.43 -2.29 4.88
C VAL A 107 3.40 -1.02 5.71
N GLN A 108 2.29 -0.80 6.40
CA GLN A 108 2.14 0.28 7.36
C GLN A 108 2.24 -0.29 8.77
N THR A 109 3.10 0.31 9.61
CA THR A 109 3.37 -0.19 10.95
C THR A 109 2.66 0.57 12.06
N PHE A 110 2.04 1.71 11.72
CA PHE A 110 1.35 2.59 12.67
C PHE A 110 -0.15 2.62 12.37
N GLY A 111 -0.95 2.67 13.42
CA GLY A 111 -2.34 3.06 13.38
C GLY A 111 -2.52 4.47 13.92
N ASP A 112 -3.76 4.83 14.28
CA ASP A 112 -4.08 6.06 14.95
C ASP A 112 -3.23 6.25 16.22
N PHE A 113 -2.90 7.48 16.55
CA PHE A 113 -2.09 7.86 17.73
C PHE A 113 -0.69 7.20 17.77
N LEU A 114 -0.10 6.93 16.60
CA LEU A 114 1.24 6.28 16.50
C LEU A 114 1.31 4.90 17.18
N GLY A 115 0.19 4.28 17.51
CA GLY A 115 0.11 2.94 18.07
C GLY A 115 0.65 1.91 17.08
N PHE A 116 1.48 0.96 17.55
CA PHE A 116 2.00 -0.12 16.71
C PHE A 116 0.87 -1.01 16.21
N ASN A 117 0.50 -0.85 14.94
CA ASN A 117 -0.58 -1.56 14.27
C ASN A 117 -0.16 -1.98 12.86
N PRO A 118 0.73 -2.97 12.71
CA PRO A 118 1.17 -3.42 11.40
C PRO A 118 0.02 -4.02 10.62
N HIS A 119 -0.17 -3.48 9.43
CA HIS A 119 -1.15 -3.94 8.44
C HIS A 119 -0.59 -3.72 7.04
N CYS A 120 -1.12 -4.47 6.08
CA CYS A 120 -0.70 -4.37 4.69
C CYS A 120 -1.79 -3.73 3.87
N HIS A 121 -1.43 -2.68 3.15
CA HIS A 121 -2.20 -2.14 2.05
C HIS A 121 -1.73 -2.83 0.76
N ILE A 122 -2.64 -3.44 0.05
CA ILE A 122 -2.33 -4.15 -1.18
C ILE A 122 -3.23 -3.63 -2.29
N LEU A 123 -2.62 -3.01 -3.28
CA LEU A 123 -3.27 -2.63 -4.50
C LEU A 123 -3.01 -3.73 -5.53
N VAL A 124 -4.07 -4.40 -5.97
CA VAL A 124 -3.96 -5.48 -6.97
C VAL A 124 -4.76 -5.16 -8.22
N THR A 125 -4.34 -5.70 -9.36
CA THR A 125 -5.21 -5.75 -10.53
C THR A 125 -6.45 -6.59 -10.19
N ASP A 126 -7.66 -6.09 -10.52
CA ASP A 126 -8.91 -6.83 -10.29
C ASP A 126 -9.10 -7.92 -11.35
N GLY A 127 -8.08 -8.75 -11.50
CA GLY A 127 -7.95 -9.80 -12.48
C GLY A 127 -6.50 -10.20 -12.73
N CYS A 128 -6.28 -10.95 -13.78
CA CYS A 128 -4.96 -11.46 -14.18
C CYS A 128 -4.67 -11.22 -15.64
N PHE A 129 -3.40 -10.99 -15.94
CA PHE A 129 -2.88 -11.06 -17.28
C PHE A 129 -2.62 -12.52 -17.66
N TYR A 130 -2.85 -12.86 -18.92
CA TYR A 130 -2.63 -14.20 -19.43
C TYR A 130 -2.22 -14.18 -20.90
N GLY A 131 -1.63 -15.30 -21.36
CA GLY A 131 -1.18 -15.48 -22.72
C GLY A 131 -0.01 -14.57 -23.11
N LYS A 132 0.63 -14.88 -24.24
CA LYS A 132 1.84 -14.18 -24.72
C LYS A 132 1.61 -12.70 -25.06
N ARG A 133 0.37 -12.29 -25.34
CA ARG A 133 0.01 -10.89 -25.67
C ARG A 133 -0.43 -10.07 -24.48
N GLY A 134 -0.38 -10.62 -23.26
CA GLY A 134 -0.76 -9.91 -22.05
C GLY A 134 -2.24 -9.51 -22.01
N MET A 135 -3.13 -10.37 -22.50
CA MET A 135 -4.58 -10.16 -22.37
C MET A 135 -4.99 -10.11 -20.91
N PHE A 136 -6.01 -9.33 -20.56
CA PHE A 136 -6.47 -9.18 -19.20
C PHE A 136 -7.88 -9.74 -19.03
N ARG A 137 -8.06 -10.58 -17.99
CA ARG A 137 -9.36 -11.05 -17.56
C ARG A 137 -9.69 -10.55 -16.17
N VAL A 138 -10.85 -9.91 -16.04
CA VAL A 138 -11.36 -9.43 -14.75
C VAL A 138 -11.69 -10.61 -13.85
N ALA A 139 -11.35 -10.51 -12.58
CA ALA A 139 -11.66 -11.53 -11.58
C ALA A 139 -13.17 -11.63 -11.31
N PRO A 140 -13.68 -12.83 -10.99
CA PRO A 140 -15.04 -12.99 -10.51
C PRO A 140 -15.24 -12.27 -9.17
N PRO A 141 -16.49 -12.10 -8.71
CA PRO A 141 -16.78 -11.54 -7.39
C PRO A 141 -16.04 -12.29 -6.29
N LEU A 142 -15.41 -11.54 -5.38
CA LEU A 142 -14.60 -12.10 -4.30
C LEU A 142 -15.45 -12.35 -3.05
N GLU A 143 -15.34 -13.56 -2.50
CA GLU A 143 -15.91 -13.90 -1.20
C GLU A 143 -14.90 -13.53 -0.10
N LEU A 144 -15.06 -12.36 0.53
CA LEU A 144 -14.14 -11.85 1.53
C LEU A 144 -13.93 -12.80 2.72
N LYS A 145 -14.97 -13.50 3.15
CA LYS A 145 -14.88 -14.50 4.23
C LYS A 145 -13.94 -15.66 3.87
N LYS A 146 -13.98 -16.13 2.62
CA LYS A 146 -13.03 -17.14 2.14
C LYS A 146 -11.61 -16.61 2.08
N LEU A 147 -11.44 -15.38 1.59
CA LEU A 147 -10.13 -14.73 1.54
C LEU A 147 -9.54 -14.56 2.95
N GLU A 148 -10.34 -14.13 3.91
CA GLU A 148 -9.91 -14.02 5.32
C GLU A 148 -9.51 -15.39 5.91
N ALA A 149 -10.27 -16.44 5.63
CA ALA A 149 -9.95 -17.78 6.09
C ALA A 149 -8.63 -18.30 5.49
N ILE A 150 -8.41 -18.08 4.18
CA ILE A 150 -7.15 -18.41 3.50
C ILE A 150 -6.00 -17.61 4.10
N PHE A 151 -6.17 -16.29 4.29
CA PHE A 151 -5.19 -15.42 4.90
C PHE A 151 -4.78 -15.93 6.29
N ARG A 152 -5.73 -16.17 7.17
CA ARG A 152 -5.51 -16.74 8.52
C ARG A 152 -4.73 -18.05 8.46
N HIS A 153 -5.18 -18.98 7.60
CA HIS A 153 -4.51 -20.27 7.43
C HIS A 153 -3.06 -20.14 7.00
N LYS A 154 -2.79 -19.28 6.00
CA LYS A 154 -1.43 -19.04 5.48
C LYS A 154 -0.53 -18.40 6.53
N VAL A 155 -1.04 -17.44 7.31
CA VAL A 155 -0.28 -16.80 8.40
C VAL A 155 0.05 -17.83 9.49
N PHE A 156 -0.91 -18.62 9.94
CA PHE A 156 -0.66 -19.67 10.93
C PHE A 156 0.35 -20.71 10.44
N LYS A 157 0.20 -21.19 9.20
CA LYS A 157 1.13 -22.14 8.60
C LYS A 157 2.54 -21.57 8.51
N MET A 158 2.69 -20.32 8.09
CA MET A 158 3.99 -19.66 8.02
C MET A 158 4.64 -19.52 9.39
N LEU A 159 3.90 -19.08 10.41
CA LEU A 159 4.42 -18.88 11.75
C LEU A 159 4.77 -20.22 12.44
N LEU A 160 3.96 -21.26 12.21
CA LEU A 160 4.22 -22.60 12.70
C LEU A 160 5.49 -23.18 12.08
N ASN A 161 5.65 -23.08 10.75
CA ASN A 161 6.83 -23.58 10.05
C ASN A 161 8.12 -22.86 10.46
N ARG A 162 8.02 -21.62 10.94
CA ARG A 162 9.14 -20.85 11.47
C ARG A 162 9.36 -21.03 12.98
N GLY A 163 8.62 -21.93 13.62
CA GLY A 163 8.70 -22.19 15.07
C GLY A 163 8.34 -20.98 15.94
N LYS A 164 7.53 -20.04 15.41
CA LYS A 164 7.14 -18.82 16.14
C LYS A 164 5.88 -18.98 16.98
N ILE A 165 5.05 -19.94 16.61
CA ILE A 165 3.83 -20.33 17.34
C ILE A 165 3.72 -21.83 17.40
N THR A 166 2.91 -22.35 18.32
CA THR A 166 2.64 -23.79 18.47
C THR A 166 1.23 -24.15 17.97
N LYS A 167 0.95 -25.45 17.83
CA LYS A 167 -0.39 -25.94 17.47
C LYS A 167 -1.43 -25.62 18.55
N GLU A 168 -1.04 -25.70 19.83
CA GLU A 168 -1.87 -25.33 20.97
C GLU A 168 -2.26 -23.86 20.93
N MET A 169 -1.32 -22.98 20.58
CA MET A 169 -1.59 -21.56 20.40
C MET A 169 -2.58 -21.30 19.25
N ILE A 170 -2.46 -22.03 18.14
CA ILE A 170 -3.41 -21.94 17.03
C ILE A 170 -4.81 -22.41 17.50
N ALA A 171 -4.89 -23.53 18.22
CA ALA A 171 -6.15 -24.03 18.77
C ALA A 171 -6.80 -23.00 19.71
N MET A 172 -6.04 -22.45 20.65
CA MET A 172 -6.49 -21.37 21.54
C MET A 172 -7.01 -20.15 20.76
N LEU A 173 -6.25 -19.64 19.80
CA LEU A 173 -6.67 -18.51 18.99
C LEU A 173 -7.93 -18.81 18.18
N SER A 174 -8.14 -20.07 17.79
CA SER A 174 -9.32 -20.49 17.04
C SER A 174 -10.61 -20.53 17.87
N THR A 175 -10.52 -20.50 19.18
CA THR A 175 -11.70 -20.39 20.07
C THR A 175 -12.16 -18.96 20.33
N TRP A 176 -11.35 -17.97 19.95
CA TRP A 176 -11.68 -16.58 20.20
C TRP A 176 -12.84 -16.11 19.32
N ARG A 177 -13.81 -15.44 19.89
CA ARG A 177 -14.96 -14.88 19.19
C ARG A 177 -14.56 -13.87 18.10
N HIS A 178 -13.48 -13.11 18.34
CA HIS A 178 -12.88 -12.16 17.40
C HIS A 178 -11.41 -12.51 17.22
N PHE A 179 -11.09 -13.17 16.11
CA PHE A 179 -9.72 -13.62 15.80
C PHE A 179 -8.74 -12.46 15.58
N GLY A 180 -9.22 -11.24 15.34
CA GLY A 180 -8.40 -10.10 15.00
C GLY A 180 -7.74 -10.16 13.61
N PHE A 181 -8.03 -11.19 12.81
CA PHE A 181 -7.80 -11.16 11.37
C PHE A 181 -8.93 -10.40 10.72
N ASN A 182 -8.59 -9.53 9.79
CA ASN A 182 -9.57 -8.80 9.01
C ASN A 182 -9.02 -8.56 7.60
N VAL A 183 -9.88 -8.72 6.61
CA VAL A 183 -9.61 -8.39 5.23
C VAL A 183 -10.68 -7.40 4.77
N PHE A 184 -10.29 -6.16 4.59
CA PHE A 184 -11.10 -5.14 3.95
C PHE A 184 -10.82 -5.12 2.46
N CYS A 185 -11.85 -4.97 1.65
CA CYS A 185 -11.74 -4.78 0.21
C CYS A 185 -12.52 -3.53 -0.19
N GLY A 186 -11.82 -2.56 -0.74
CA GLY A 186 -12.42 -1.38 -1.32
C GLY A 186 -13.20 -1.67 -2.62
N ASN A 187 -13.89 -0.66 -3.11
CA ASN A 187 -14.58 -0.72 -4.39
C ASN A 187 -13.60 -0.96 -5.54
N ARG A 188 -14.12 -1.46 -6.66
CA ARG A 188 -13.35 -1.55 -7.90
C ARG A 188 -12.99 -0.16 -8.40
N ILE A 189 -11.71 0.05 -8.66
CA ILE A 189 -11.17 1.30 -9.19
C ILE A 189 -10.97 1.10 -10.69
N LEU A 190 -11.67 1.90 -11.48
CA LEU A 190 -11.56 1.85 -12.93
C LEU A 190 -10.35 2.67 -13.42
N PRO A 191 -9.77 2.34 -14.57
CA PRO A 191 -8.58 3.01 -15.09
C PRO A 191 -8.72 4.51 -15.35
N LYS A 192 -9.97 5.00 -15.44
CA LYS A 192 -10.30 6.42 -15.70
C LYS A 192 -10.67 7.18 -14.42
N ASP A 193 -10.68 6.52 -13.27
CA ASP A 193 -11.03 7.14 -11.99
C ASP A 193 -9.76 7.74 -11.35
N GLU A 194 -9.36 8.91 -11.86
CA GLU A 194 -8.17 9.63 -11.42
C GLU A 194 -8.23 9.94 -9.92
N THR A 195 -9.40 10.36 -9.42
CA THR A 195 -9.60 10.70 -8.00
C THR A 195 -9.38 9.49 -7.10
N ALA A 196 -9.92 8.32 -7.48
CA ALA A 196 -9.71 7.09 -6.71
C ALA A 196 -8.25 6.63 -6.77
N MET A 197 -7.59 6.80 -7.91
CA MET A 197 -6.17 6.47 -8.09
C MET A 197 -5.26 7.38 -7.25
N GLU A 198 -5.51 8.70 -7.25
CA GLU A 198 -4.77 9.65 -6.40
C GLU A 198 -4.93 9.35 -4.91
N ASN A 199 -6.14 8.98 -4.48
CA ASN A 199 -6.39 8.61 -3.08
C ASN A 199 -5.61 7.37 -2.65
N LEU A 200 -5.33 6.42 -3.55
CA LEU A 200 -4.48 5.26 -3.25
C LEU A 200 -3.03 5.65 -2.96
N ALA A 201 -2.53 6.68 -3.59
CA ALA A 201 -1.16 7.15 -3.40
C ALA A 201 -0.93 7.83 -2.04
N ARG A 202 -2.00 8.16 -1.32
CA ARG A 202 -1.93 8.81 0.01
C ARG A 202 -1.74 7.81 1.16
N TYR A 203 -1.83 6.51 0.87
CA TYR A 203 -1.55 5.42 1.81
C TYR A 203 -0.13 4.86 1.56
#